data_3d07e8ea5f1f9cc7bab6eb5b762c41b7
#
_entry.id   3d07e8ea5f1f9cc7bab6eb5b762c41b7
#
_cell.length_a   1.000
_cell.length_b   1.000
_cell.length_c   1.000
_cell.angle_alpha   90.00
_cell.angle_beta   90.00
_cell.angle_gamma   90.00
#
_symmetry.space_group_name_H-M   'P 1'
#
loop_
_entity.id
_entity.type
_entity.pdbx_description
1 polymer ?
#
loop_
_entity_poly.entity_id
_entity_poly.type
_entity_poly.pdbx_seq_one_letter_code
_entity_poly.pdbx_strand_id
1 'polypeptide(L)'
;MKKLFLLLIIALILGSSACAKPAPTPEAALSLQGKSILMIIAHQGFRDEEYQEPRQLFEARGATITVASSSLETAKGSLGAQVKPDLLLKNMTVSDYDAIVFIGGPGAQEYWNDPVAHAIVQEAVAQSKVLAAICIAPATLAKAGVLKGKNATVFSSEAEALKAGGANYTDASVERDGLIITANGPQAAARFAEEIAKALEE
;
A
#
# COMPACT_ATOMS: atom_id res chain seq x y z
N MET A 1 -5.05 91.95 5.94
CA MET A 1 -4.09 91.16 5.16
C MET A 1 -3.47 90.14 6.07
N LYS A 2 -4.03 88.91 6.12
CA LYS A 2 -3.53 87.76 6.94
C LYS A 2 -3.04 86.68 5.97
N LYS A 3 -1.75 86.39 6.00
CA LYS A 3 -1.12 85.37 5.19
C LYS A 3 -1.32 84.00 5.93
N LEU A 4 -1.99 83.10 5.27
CA LEU A 4 -2.20 81.74 5.74
C LEU A 4 -1.04 80.85 5.32
N PHE A 5 -0.25 80.31 6.25
CA PHE A 5 0.83 79.37 6.03
C PHE A 5 0.28 77.98 6.00
N LEU A 6 0.32 77.32 4.85
CA LEU A 6 -0.09 75.94 4.69
C LEU A 6 1.14 75.05 4.93
N LEU A 7 1.14 74.31 6.06
CA LEU A 7 2.16 73.30 6.38
C LEU A 7 1.82 71.98 5.71
N LEU A 8 2.65 71.60 4.77
CA LEU A 8 2.53 70.29 4.08
C LEU A 8 3.26 69.22 4.94
N ILE A 9 2.50 68.31 5.58
CA ILE A 9 3.05 67.16 6.30
C ILE A 9 3.20 66.03 5.31
N ILE A 10 4.43 65.70 4.93
CA ILE A 10 4.74 64.50 4.14
C ILE A 10 4.87 63.33 5.11
N ALA A 11 3.86 62.44 5.12
CA ALA A 11 3.92 61.20 5.86
C ALA A 11 4.76 60.16 5.07
N LEU A 12 5.92 59.82 5.60
CA LEU A 12 6.81 58.80 5.07
C LEU A 12 6.27 57.42 5.51
N ILE A 13 5.59 56.70 4.61
CA ILE A 13 5.13 55.32 4.86
C ILE A 13 6.32 54.38 4.64
N LEU A 14 6.96 53.95 5.72
CA LEU A 14 7.90 52.82 5.70
C LEU A 14 7.13 51.52 5.47
N GLY A 15 7.14 51.07 4.23
CA GLY A 15 6.61 49.75 3.88
C GLY A 15 7.51 48.63 4.45
N SER A 16 7.06 47.96 5.51
CA SER A 16 7.70 46.74 6.00
C SER A 16 7.43 45.59 5.01
N SER A 17 8.40 45.29 4.15
CA SER A 17 8.39 44.08 3.32
C SER A 17 8.56 42.87 4.25
N ALA A 18 7.46 42.28 4.67
CA ALA A 18 7.47 40.96 5.32
C ALA A 18 7.87 39.92 4.25
N CYS A 19 9.09 39.40 4.34
CA CYS A 19 9.48 38.19 3.61
C CYS A 19 8.58 37.05 4.05
N ALA A 20 7.52 36.77 3.31
CA ALA A 20 6.74 35.57 3.45
C ALA A 20 7.65 34.36 3.11
N LYS A 21 7.87 33.46 4.09
CA LYS A 21 8.55 32.21 3.89
C LYS A 21 7.77 31.44 2.81
N PRO A 22 8.42 30.95 1.71
CA PRO A 22 7.69 30.19 0.71
C PRO A 22 7.00 29.00 1.38
N ALA A 23 5.73 28.80 1.05
CA ALA A 23 5.01 27.60 1.46
C ALA A 23 5.77 26.36 0.97
N PRO A 24 5.82 25.27 1.75
CA PRO A 24 6.46 24.05 1.27
C PRO A 24 5.81 23.66 -0.06
N THR A 25 6.63 23.46 -1.08
CA THR A 25 6.21 22.93 -2.37
C THR A 25 5.53 21.59 -2.08
N PRO A 26 4.33 21.30 -2.61
CA PRO A 26 3.75 19.98 -2.49
C PRO A 26 4.79 18.97 -2.99
N GLU A 27 5.19 18.02 -2.14
CA GLU A 27 6.03 16.90 -2.54
C GLU A 27 5.33 16.28 -3.75
N ALA A 28 6.02 16.21 -4.89
CA ALA A 28 5.42 15.68 -6.11
C ALA A 28 4.92 14.27 -5.79
N ALA A 29 3.60 14.08 -5.86
CA ALA A 29 3.02 12.76 -5.59
C ALA A 29 3.67 11.74 -6.52
N LEU A 30 4.15 10.62 -5.96
CA LEU A 30 4.75 9.51 -6.71
C LEU A 30 3.86 9.11 -7.88
N SER A 31 4.42 8.92 -9.08
CA SER A 31 3.65 8.55 -10.27
C SER A 31 3.79 7.06 -10.55
N LEU A 32 2.70 6.35 -10.61
CA LEU A 32 2.65 4.92 -10.96
C LEU A 32 2.21 4.69 -12.41
N GLN A 33 2.39 5.67 -13.29
CA GLN A 33 2.09 5.55 -14.71
C GLN A 33 2.86 4.38 -15.34
N GLY A 34 2.13 3.48 -16.00
CA GLY A 34 2.70 2.29 -16.64
C GLY A 34 3.02 1.14 -15.68
N LYS A 35 2.78 1.28 -14.38
CA LYS A 35 2.90 0.17 -13.43
C LYS A 35 1.64 -0.68 -13.41
N SER A 36 1.83 -2.00 -13.37
CA SER A 36 0.76 -3.01 -13.26
C SER A 36 0.80 -3.65 -11.89
N ILE A 37 -0.30 -3.60 -11.15
CA ILE A 37 -0.39 -4.12 -9.78
C ILE A 37 -1.49 -5.19 -9.72
N LEU A 38 -1.14 -6.39 -9.25
CA LEU A 38 -2.10 -7.44 -8.94
C LEU A 38 -2.51 -7.35 -7.48
N MET A 39 -3.81 -7.21 -7.22
CA MET A 39 -4.39 -7.30 -5.88
C MET A 39 -5.10 -8.65 -5.72
N ILE A 40 -4.68 -9.45 -4.76
CA ILE A 40 -5.22 -10.78 -4.48
C ILE A 40 -6.16 -10.66 -3.28
N ILE A 41 -7.44 -10.99 -3.49
CA ILE A 41 -8.48 -10.96 -2.47
C ILE A 41 -9.08 -12.34 -2.27
N ALA A 42 -9.47 -12.67 -1.05
CA ALA A 42 -10.27 -13.84 -0.78
C ALA A 42 -11.65 -13.72 -1.44
N HIS A 43 -12.20 -14.85 -1.94
CA HIS A 43 -13.56 -14.85 -2.50
C HIS A 43 -14.62 -14.45 -1.46
N GLN A 44 -14.42 -14.83 -0.19
CA GLN A 44 -15.29 -14.45 0.92
C GLN A 44 -14.47 -13.90 2.07
N GLY A 45 -14.86 -12.73 2.58
CA GLY A 45 -14.30 -12.16 3.80
C GLY A 45 -12.93 -11.49 3.63
N PHE A 46 -12.61 -10.92 2.45
CA PHE A 46 -11.48 -9.99 2.36
C PHE A 46 -11.79 -8.72 3.18
N ARG A 47 -10.76 -8.02 3.65
CA ARG A 47 -10.96 -6.78 4.42
C ARG A 47 -11.14 -5.58 3.48
N ASP A 48 -12.27 -4.92 3.61
CA ASP A 48 -12.73 -3.89 2.67
C ASP A 48 -11.77 -2.71 2.59
N GLU A 49 -11.34 -2.14 3.73
CA GLU A 49 -10.44 -0.99 3.78
C GLU A 49 -9.04 -1.33 3.24
N GLU A 50 -8.56 -2.53 3.54
CA GLU A 50 -7.25 -3.00 3.08
C GLU A 50 -7.19 -3.21 1.56
N TYR A 51 -8.33 -3.39 0.93
CA TYR A 51 -8.48 -3.41 -0.52
C TYR A 51 -8.72 -2.02 -1.10
N GLN A 52 -9.69 -1.27 -0.53
CA GLN A 52 -10.17 -0.02 -1.14
C GLN A 52 -9.14 1.11 -1.04
N GLU A 53 -8.50 1.30 0.11
CA GLU A 53 -7.55 2.40 0.32
C GLU A 53 -6.31 2.27 -0.58
N PRO A 54 -5.62 1.09 -0.63
CA PRO A 54 -4.49 0.92 -1.55
C PRO A 54 -4.91 1.06 -3.02
N ARG A 55 -6.04 0.45 -3.41
CA ARG A 55 -6.55 0.55 -4.77
C ARG A 55 -6.76 1.99 -5.20
N GLN A 56 -7.46 2.78 -4.39
CA GLN A 56 -7.72 4.19 -4.69
C GLN A 56 -6.42 4.99 -4.86
N LEU A 57 -5.43 4.75 -4.00
CA LEU A 57 -4.12 5.42 -4.10
C LEU A 57 -3.40 5.04 -5.39
N PHE A 58 -3.34 3.76 -5.72
CA PHE A 58 -2.63 3.28 -6.91
C PHE A 58 -3.30 3.79 -8.19
N GLU A 59 -4.63 3.72 -8.29
CA GLU A 59 -5.40 4.23 -9.44
C GLU A 59 -5.24 5.75 -9.57
N ALA A 60 -5.30 6.50 -8.47
CA ALA A 60 -5.09 7.95 -8.45
C ALA A 60 -3.69 8.36 -8.94
N ARG A 61 -2.70 7.47 -8.80
CA ARG A 61 -1.32 7.67 -9.26
C ARG A 61 -1.05 7.08 -10.64
N GLY A 62 -2.06 6.52 -11.30
CA GLY A 62 -2.00 6.09 -12.68
C GLY A 62 -1.59 4.63 -12.88
N ALA A 63 -1.55 3.78 -11.84
CA ALA A 63 -1.33 2.36 -11.99
C ALA A 63 -2.54 1.65 -12.61
N THR A 64 -2.26 0.57 -13.34
CA THR A 64 -3.27 -0.39 -13.78
C THR A 64 -3.45 -1.46 -12.71
N ILE A 65 -4.68 -1.63 -12.22
CA ILE A 65 -5.01 -2.61 -11.19
C ILE A 65 -5.73 -3.80 -11.81
N THR A 66 -5.26 -4.99 -11.48
CA THR A 66 -5.92 -6.26 -11.76
C THR A 66 -6.27 -6.93 -10.44
N VAL A 67 -7.46 -7.52 -10.35
CA VAL A 67 -7.91 -8.22 -9.14
C VAL A 67 -8.00 -9.72 -9.42
N ALA A 68 -7.29 -10.51 -8.63
CA ALA A 68 -7.38 -11.97 -8.67
C ALA A 68 -8.04 -12.52 -7.41
N SER A 69 -8.71 -13.65 -7.57
CA SER A 69 -9.32 -14.40 -6.46
C SER A 69 -9.35 -15.91 -6.76
N SER A 70 -9.74 -16.71 -5.76
CA SER A 70 -9.98 -18.15 -5.92
C SER A 70 -11.20 -18.48 -6.79
N SER A 71 -12.10 -17.50 -7.01
CA SER A 71 -13.31 -17.63 -7.83
C SER A 71 -13.50 -16.40 -8.71
N LEU A 72 -14.16 -16.55 -9.88
CA LEU A 72 -14.61 -15.44 -10.73
C LEU A 72 -16.00 -14.92 -10.36
N GLU A 73 -16.68 -15.53 -9.40
CA GLU A 73 -17.90 -14.94 -8.85
C GLU A 73 -17.60 -13.68 -8.07
N THR A 74 -18.62 -12.86 -7.84
CA THR A 74 -18.46 -11.63 -7.07
C THR A 74 -17.96 -11.94 -5.65
N ALA A 75 -16.76 -11.52 -5.34
CA ALA A 75 -16.18 -11.64 -4.01
C ALA A 75 -16.85 -10.69 -3.03
N LYS A 76 -16.98 -11.11 -1.77
CA LYS A 76 -17.62 -10.35 -0.70
C LYS A 76 -16.64 -10.01 0.40
N GLY A 77 -16.50 -8.73 0.68
CA GLY A 77 -15.73 -8.22 1.80
C GLY A 77 -16.39 -8.50 3.14
N SER A 78 -15.61 -8.48 4.20
CA SER A 78 -16.07 -8.72 5.57
C SER A 78 -16.99 -7.60 6.11
N LEU A 79 -16.95 -6.42 5.50
CA LEU A 79 -17.82 -5.26 5.82
C LEU A 79 -18.86 -5.00 4.72
N GLY A 80 -18.94 -5.86 3.69
CA GLY A 80 -20.00 -5.84 2.69
C GLY A 80 -19.61 -5.31 1.31
N ALA A 81 -18.36 -4.95 1.07
CA ALA A 81 -17.89 -4.63 -0.28
C ALA A 81 -18.11 -5.80 -1.23
N GLN A 82 -18.43 -5.48 -2.48
CA GLN A 82 -18.58 -6.47 -3.54
C GLN A 82 -17.59 -6.15 -4.67
N VAL A 83 -16.76 -7.12 -5.03
CA VAL A 83 -15.72 -6.96 -6.06
C VAL A 83 -15.82 -8.11 -7.04
N LYS A 84 -15.89 -7.81 -8.33
CA LYS A 84 -15.79 -8.80 -9.37
C LYS A 84 -14.32 -9.01 -9.71
N PRO A 85 -13.73 -10.19 -9.43
CA PRO A 85 -12.35 -10.46 -9.85
C PRO A 85 -12.20 -10.49 -11.37
N ASP A 86 -11.06 -10.04 -11.86
CA ASP A 86 -10.72 -10.01 -13.29
C ASP A 86 -10.25 -11.39 -13.78
N LEU A 87 -9.54 -12.14 -12.88
CA LEU A 87 -9.03 -13.48 -13.22
C LEU A 87 -8.97 -14.39 -11.99
N LEU A 88 -8.87 -15.69 -12.27
CA LEU A 88 -8.58 -16.69 -11.23
C LEU A 88 -7.10 -16.61 -10.84
N LEU A 89 -6.79 -16.70 -9.54
CA LEU A 89 -5.42 -16.68 -9.03
C LEU A 89 -4.50 -17.66 -9.79
N LYS A 90 -4.97 -18.87 -10.06
CA LYS A 90 -4.22 -19.92 -10.79
C LYS A 90 -3.90 -19.58 -12.26
N ASN A 91 -4.53 -18.56 -12.81
CA ASN A 91 -4.36 -18.17 -14.22
C ASN A 91 -3.49 -16.92 -14.38
N MET A 92 -2.99 -16.35 -13.28
CA MET A 92 -2.11 -15.18 -13.34
C MET A 92 -0.69 -15.57 -13.75
N THR A 93 0.03 -14.63 -14.32
CA THR A 93 1.45 -14.75 -14.65
C THR A 93 2.20 -13.64 -13.91
N VAL A 94 3.17 -14.00 -13.06
CA VAL A 94 3.89 -13.05 -12.18
C VAL A 94 4.62 -11.97 -12.99
N SER A 95 5.18 -12.31 -14.16
CA SER A 95 5.92 -11.37 -15.00
C SER A 95 5.08 -10.20 -15.53
N ASP A 96 3.75 -10.34 -15.57
CA ASP A 96 2.84 -9.31 -16.11
C ASP A 96 2.63 -8.14 -15.12
N TYR A 97 3.13 -8.27 -13.89
CA TYR A 97 2.92 -7.29 -12.82
C TYR A 97 4.23 -6.78 -12.24
N ASP A 98 4.24 -5.52 -11.81
CA ASP A 98 5.33 -4.89 -11.07
C ASP A 98 5.21 -5.14 -9.57
N ALA A 99 3.97 -5.28 -9.07
CA ALA A 99 3.68 -5.61 -7.68
C ALA A 99 2.59 -6.67 -7.55
N ILE A 100 2.75 -7.52 -6.52
CA ILE A 100 1.78 -8.54 -6.08
C ILE A 100 1.38 -8.20 -4.64
N VAL A 101 0.09 -7.95 -4.41
CA VAL A 101 -0.43 -7.47 -3.13
C VAL A 101 -1.50 -8.41 -2.59
N PHE A 102 -1.22 -9.09 -1.49
CA PHE A 102 -2.17 -9.95 -0.79
C PHE A 102 -2.96 -9.15 0.24
N ILE A 103 -4.27 -9.09 0.05
CA ILE A 103 -5.22 -8.42 0.96
C ILE A 103 -5.62 -9.37 2.08
N GLY A 104 -5.74 -8.83 3.29
CA GLY A 104 -6.13 -9.58 4.46
C GLY A 104 -7.65 -9.72 4.63
N GLY A 105 -8.08 -9.79 5.87
CA GLY A 105 -9.42 -10.17 6.28
C GLY A 105 -9.51 -11.66 6.59
N PRO A 106 -10.56 -12.12 7.29
CA PRO A 106 -10.67 -13.51 7.75
C PRO A 106 -10.61 -14.54 6.61
N GLY A 107 -11.05 -14.16 5.41
CA GLY A 107 -11.01 -15.02 4.23
C GLY A 107 -9.60 -15.28 3.69
N ALA A 108 -8.61 -14.42 3.98
CA ALA A 108 -7.24 -14.58 3.48
C ALA A 108 -6.57 -15.88 3.95
N GLN A 109 -7.14 -16.56 4.95
CA GLN A 109 -6.71 -17.90 5.39
C GLN A 109 -6.75 -18.94 4.27
N GLU A 110 -7.60 -18.75 3.24
CA GLU A 110 -7.68 -19.67 2.10
C GLU A 110 -6.35 -19.83 1.36
N TYR A 111 -5.48 -18.79 1.44
CA TYR A 111 -4.17 -18.79 0.77
C TYR A 111 -3.01 -19.28 1.65
N TRP A 112 -3.22 -19.47 2.94
CA TRP A 112 -2.13 -19.81 3.87
C TRP A 112 -1.40 -21.10 3.53
N ASN A 113 -2.12 -22.09 3.00
CA ASN A 113 -1.56 -23.39 2.60
C ASN A 113 -1.85 -23.71 1.12
N ASP A 114 -2.25 -22.71 0.34
CA ASP A 114 -2.52 -22.90 -1.08
C ASP A 114 -1.20 -22.95 -1.87
N PRO A 115 -0.91 -24.07 -2.55
CA PRO A 115 0.32 -24.24 -3.32
C PRO A 115 0.42 -23.26 -4.48
N VAL A 116 -0.70 -22.79 -5.04
CA VAL A 116 -0.70 -21.78 -6.11
C VAL A 116 -0.24 -20.42 -5.54
N ALA A 117 -0.80 -20.01 -4.40
CA ALA A 117 -0.38 -18.78 -3.73
C ALA A 117 1.09 -18.84 -3.33
N HIS A 118 1.58 -19.98 -2.80
CA HIS A 118 2.99 -20.14 -2.45
C HIS A 118 3.92 -20.04 -3.68
N ALA A 119 3.55 -20.66 -4.81
CA ALA A 119 4.33 -20.58 -6.04
C ALA A 119 4.42 -19.12 -6.54
N ILE A 120 3.30 -18.38 -6.52
CA ILE A 120 3.25 -16.95 -6.88
C ILE A 120 4.18 -16.12 -5.99
N VAL A 121 4.11 -16.32 -4.67
CA VAL A 121 4.95 -15.62 -3.69
C VAL A 121 6.44 -15.88 -3.94
N GLN A 122 6.82 -17.13 -4.17
CA GLN A 122 8.20 -17.53 -4.45
C GLN A 122 8.70 -16.96 -5.78
N GLU A 123 7.86 -17.02 -6.81
CA GLU A 123 8.18 -16.48 -8.14
C GLU A 123 8.30 -14.95 -8.12
N ALA A 124 7.44 -14.24 -7.36
CA ALA A 124 7.53 -12.79 -7.20
C ALA A 124 8.88 -12.36 -6.61
N VAL A 125 9.38 -13.08 -5.59
CA VAL A 125 10.70 -12.85 -5.01
C VAL A 125 11.80 -13.16 -6.02
N ALA A 126 11.71 -14.29 -6.72
CA ALA A 126 12.72 -14.71 -7.72
C ALA A 126 12.81 -13.72 -8.89
N GLN A 127 11.71 -13.08 -9.28
CA GLN A 127 11.65 -12.07 -10.32
C GLN A 127 11.85 -10.63 -9.82
N SER A 128 12.22 -10.45 -8.55
CA SER A 128 12.42 -9.13 -7.94
C SER A 128 11.21 -8.20 -8.10
N LYS A 129 9.99 -8.74 -7.95
CA LYS A 129 8.76 -7.95 -7.92
C LYS A 129 8.52 -7.38 -6.52
N VAL A 130 7.82 -6.25 -6.45
CA VAL A 130 7.33 -5.78 -5.16
C VAL A 130 6.28 -6.79 -4.65
N LEU A 131 6.54 -7.39 -3.50
CA LEU A 131 5.66 -8.36 -2.87
C LEU A 131 5.11 -7.79 -1.57
N ALA A 132 3.81 -7.66 -1.47
CA ALA A 132 3.20 -7.01 -0.33
C ALA A 132 2.05 -7.84 0.27
N ALA A 133 1.86 -7.77 1.59
CA ALA A 133 0.78 -8.44 2.29
C ALA A 133 0.36 -7.67 3.55
N ILE A 134 -0.94 -7.62 3.84
CA ILE A 134 -1.48 -6.85 4.97
C ILE A 134 -2.35 -7.73 5.88
N CYS A 135 -2.47 -7.36 7.15
CA CYS A 135 -3.29 -8.00 8.18
C CYS A 135 -2.83 -9.43 8.45
N ILE A 136 -3.67 -10.44 8.18
CA ILE A 136 -3.31 -11.87 8.35
C ILE A 136 -2.66 -12.48 7.09
N ALA A 137 -2.67 -11.77 5.96
CA ALA A 137 -2.10 -12.28 4.71
C ALA A 137 -0.56 -12.50 4.73
N PRO A 138 0.27 -11.77 5.53
CA PRO A 138 1.70 -12.07 5.64
C PRO A 138 2.00 -13.50 6.11
N ALA A 139 1.05 -14.19 6.77
CA ALA A 139 1.19 -15.61 7.10
C ALA A 139 1.35 -16.49 5.85
N THR A 140 0.73 -16.14 4.71
CA THR A 140 0.95 -16.82 3.42
C THR A 140 2.42 -16.70 2.98
N LEU A 141 3.01 -15.51 3.09
CA LEU A 141 4.40 -15.26 2.74
C LEU A 141 5.37 -16.05 3.66
N ALA A 142 5.07 -16.07 4.95
CA ALA A 142 5.84 -16.84 5.93
C ALA A 142 5.81 -18.35 5.62
N LYS A 143 4.63 -18.90 5.34
CA LYS A 143 4.42 -20.32 5.00
C LYS A 143 5.04 -20.68 3.64
N ALA A 144 5.08 -19.76 2.68
CA ALA A 144 5.80 -19.92 1.41
C ALA A 144 7.33 -19.86 1.58
N GLY A 145 7.84 -19.54 2.78
CA GLY A 145 9.26 -19.55 3.15
C GLY A 145 10.06 -18.32 2.74
N VAL A 146 9.41 -17.27 2.20
CA VAL A 146 10.12 -16.09 1.67
C VAL A 146 10.45 -15.03 2.75
N LEU A 147 9.90 -15.19 3.97
CA LEU A 147 10.18 -14.27 5.09
C LEU A 147 11.33 -14.73 6.00
N LYS A 148 11.98 -15.84 5.70
CA LYS A 148 13.09 -16.33 6.54
C LYS A 148 14.23 -15.31 6.62
N GLY A 149 14.53 -14.85 7.85
CA GLY A 149 15.56 -13.84 8.13
C GLY A 149 15.18 -12.41 7.75
N LYS A 150 13.94 -12.19 7.29
CA LYS A 150 13.41 -10.88 6.92
C LYS A 150 12.70 -10.21 8.09
N ASN A 151 12.79 -8.89 8.18
CA ASN A 151 11.93 -8.12 9.04
C ASN A 151 10.51 -8.09 8.45
N ALA A 152 9.51 -8.38 9.28
CA ALA A 152 8.12 -8.41 8.82
C ALA A 152 7.15 -8.15 9.98
N THR A 153 5.96 -7.66 9.63
CA THR A 153 4.84 -7.49 10.56
C THR A 153 3.61 -8.21 10.04
N VAL A 154 2.64 -8.42 10.92
CA VAL A 154 1.38 -9.12 10.64
C VAL A 154 0.36 -8.71 11.70
N PHE A 155 -0.91 -8.94 11.48
CA PHE A 155 -1.91 -8.81 12.54
C PHE A 155 -1.51 -9.69 13.74
N SER A 156 -1.61 -9.15 14.94
CA SER A 156 -1.00 -9.72 16.15
C SER A 156 -1.35 -11.18 16.43
N SER A 157 -2.55 -11.65 16.00
CA SER A 157 -2.95 -13.06 16.15
C SER A 157 -2.04 -14.03 15.39
N GLU A 158 -1.37 -13.56 14.32
CA GLU A 158 -0.53 -14.39 13.44
C GLU A 158 0.98 -14.19 13.67
N ALA A 159 1.37 -13.48 14.72
CA ALA A 159 2.77 -13.24 15.05
C ALA A 159 3.59 -14.54 15.17
N GLU A 160 2.99 -15.57 15.75
CA GLU A 160 3.64 -16.88 15.89
C GLU A 160 3.83 -17.59 14.53
N ALA A 161 2.90 -17.38 13.58
CA ALA A 161 3.07 -17.94 12.23
C ALA A 161 4.25 -17.29 11.49
N LEU A 162 4.47 -15.97 11.66
CA LEU A 162 5.65 -15.29 11.10
C LEU A 162 6.95 -15.81 11.73
N LYS A 163 7.00 -15.90 13.05
CA LYS A 163 8.19 -16.41 13.77
C LYS A 163 8.49 -17.86 13.37
N ALA A 164 7.47 -18.71 13.28
CA ALA A 164 7.62 -20.10 12.83
C ALA A 164 8.15 -20.19 11.38
N GLY A 165 7.79 -19.23 10.50
CA GLY A 165 8.34 -19.07 9.16
C GLY A 165 9.75 -18.49 9.13
N GLY A 166 10.35 -18.19 10.30
CA GLY A 166 11.71 -17.66 10.43
C GLY A 166 11.84 -16.16 10.21
N ALA A 167 10.75 -15.40 10.21
CA ALA A 167 10.78 -13.94 10.12
C ALA A 167 11.17 -13.29 11.45
N ASN A 168 11.82 -12.13 11.37
CA ASN A 168 12.01 -11.21 12.49
C ASN A 168 10.72 -10.38 12.65
N TYR A 169 9.82 -10.80 13.52
CA TYR A 169 8.58 -10.08 13.78
C TYR A 169 8.84 -8.77 14.50
N THR A 170 8.43 -7.63 13.92
CA THR A 170 8.77 -6.27 14.41
C THR A 170 7.62 -5.58 15.13
N ASP A 171 6.38 -6.07 15.02
CA ASP A 171 5.16 -5.43 15.52
C ASP A 171 4.94 -3.99 14.99
N ALA A 172 5.64 -3.60 13.94
CA ALA A 172 5.46 -2.30 13.30
C ALA A 172 4.10 -2.23 12.57
N SER A 173 3.55 -1.03 12.40
CA SER A 173 2.32 -0.87 11.61
C SER A 173 2.54 -1.24 10.14
N VAL A 174 3.69 -0.86 9.58
CA VAL A 174 4.19 -1.26 8.26
C VAL A 174 5.67 -1.55 8.38
N GLU A 175 6.12 -2.64 7.79
CA GLU A 175 7.52 -3.04 7.72
C GLU A 175 7.92 -3.27 6.26
N ARG A 176 9.10 -2.79 5.88
CA ARG A 176 9.68 -2.99 4.55
C ARG A 176 11.07 -3.59 4.67
N ASP A 177 11.30 -4.73 4.04
CA ASP A 177 12.61 -5.38 3.91
C ASP A 177 12.90 -5.62 2.42
N GLY A 178 13.60 -4.68 1.81
CA GLY A 178 13.83 -4.63 0.37
C GLY A 178 12.54 -4.44 -0.42
N LEU A 179 12.18 -5.42 -1.25
CA LEU A 179 10.95 -5.39 -2.05
C LEU A 179 9.76 -6.11 -1.36
N ILE A 180 9.95 -6.61 -0.14
CA ILE A 180 8.87 -7.21 0.64
C ILE A 180 8.32 -6.18 1.60
N ILE A 181 6.98 -5.95 1.54
CA ILE A 181 6.29 -4.96 2.37
C ILE A 181 5.15 -5.67 3.11
N THR A 182 5.12 -5.54 4.42
CA THR A 182 4.08 -6.12 5.26
C THR A 182 3.41 -5.06 6.13
N ALA A 183 2.14 -5.25 6.48
CA ALA A 183 1.40 -4.35 7.36
C ALA A 183 0.48 -5.12 8.31
N ASN A 184 0.21 -4.54 9.49
CA ASN A 184 -0.43 -5.24 10.59
C ASN A 184 -1.97 -5.14 10.62
N GLY A 185 -2.62 -4.46 9.66
CA GLY A 185 -4.08 -4.40 9.62
C GLY A 185 -4.66 -3.15 8.99
N PRO A 186 -5.99 -2.98 9.05
CA PRO A 186 -6.70 -1.96 8.27
C PRO A 186 -6.27 -0.52 8.59
N GLN A 187 -5.87 -0.21 9.84
CA GLN A 187 -5.40 1.13 10.20
C GLN A 187 -4.07 1.50 9.54
N ALA A 188 -3.36 0.51 9.01
CA ALA A 188 -2.12 0.71 8.29
C ALA A 188 -2.30 0.78 6.76
N ALA A 189 -3.53 0.59 6.23
CA ALA A 189 -3.79 0.42 4.80
C ALA A 189 -3.26 1.58 3.94
N ALA A 190 -3.50 2.82 4.34
CA ALA A 190 -3.00 3.99 3.62
C ALA A 190 -1.47 4.04 3.59
N ARG A 191 -0.81 3.83 4.75
CA ARG A 191 0.66 3.82 4.83
C ARG A 191 1.27 2.64 4.08
N PHE A 192 0.62 1.48 4.11
CA PHE A 192 1.00 0.31 3.34
C PHE A 192 1.02 0.60 1.84
N ALA A 193 -0.03 1.26 1.33
CA ALA A 193 -0.10 1.68 -0.06
C ALA A 193 1.02 2.66 -0.44
N GLU A 194 1.33 3.63 0.44
CA GLU A 194 2.42 4.58 0.22
C GLU A 194 3.78 3.88 0.13
N GLU A 195 4.07 2.92 0.99
CA GLU A 195 5.33 2.18 0.95
C GLU A 195 5.46 1.30 -0.30
N ILE A 196 4.35 0.71 -0.79
CA ILE A 196 4.32 -0.01 -2.07
C ILE A 196 4.61 0.94 -3.23
N ALA A 197 3.96 2.12 -3.24
CA ALA A 197 4.17 3.12 -4.28
C ALA A 197 5.62 3.60 -4.34
N LYS A 198 6.26 3.85 -3.20
CA LYS A 198 7.69 4.18 -3.12
C LYS A 198 8.57 3.08 -3.70
N ALA A 199 8.30 1.82 -3.32
CA ALA A 199 9.08 0.68 -3.81
C ALA A 199 8.97 0.47 -5.32
N LEU A 200 7.86 0.89 -5.94
CA LEU A 200 7.64 0.79 -7.37
C LEU A 200 8.35 1.89 -8.19
N GLU A 201 8.79 2.96 -7.55
CA GLU A 201 9.52 4.05 -8.21
C GLU A 201 11.06 3.94 -8.09
N GLU A 202 11.53 3.11 -7.18
CA GLU A 202 12.98 2.82 -7.01
C GLU A 202 13.48 1.84 -8.09
#